data_748087d09f8ac3dacbadf0f86259c94b
#
_entry.id   748087d09f8ac3dacbadf0f86259c94b
#
_cell.length_a   1.000
_cell.length_b   1.000
_cell.length_c   1.000
_cell.angle_alpha   90.00
_cell.angle_beta   90.00
_cell.angle_gamma   90.00
#
_symmetry.space_group_name_H-M   'P 1'
#
loop_
_entity.id
_entity.type
_entity.pdbx_description
1 polymer ?
#
loop_
_entity_poly.entity_id
_entity_poly.type
_entity_poly.pdbx_seq_one_letter_code
_entity_poly.pdbx_strand_id
1 'polypeptide(L)'
;GETSLKLQLPEELYIRMLQLLQHIKKEIDTYQPGNVHMLRALLYEALMLLDRCYQKTLSAIGNETLTGSKENNSPYIERFIKLVEENLKEQHSVQFYADCLCITPNYLNELVHSVLYTSAKQYIRNKVMNEARKLLAYTDIPVSEIALSLHFSTVSYFIRSFRQHTGKTPFNYRREQQP
;
A
#
# COMPACT_ATOMS: atom_id res chain seq x y z
N GLY A 1 -20.38 -13.30 13.09
CA GLY A 1 -21.24 -12.19 12.68
C GLY A 1 -20.42 -11.23 11.85
N GLU A 2 -20.75 -11.10 10.56
CA GLU A 2 -20.16 -10.11 9.67
C GLU A 2 -20.59 -8.72 10.14
N THR A 3 -19.66 -7.95 10.66
CA THR A 3 -19.84 -6.51 10.87
C THR A 3 -19.73 -5.82 9.51
N SER A 4 -20.84 -5.74 8.81
CA SER A 4 -20.96 -4.89 7.62
C SER A 4 -20.81 -3.43 8.05
N LEU A 5 -19.70 -2.82 7.72
CA LEU A 5 -19.49 -1.37 7.87
C LEU A 5 -20.43 -0.67 6.88
N LYS A 6 -21.58 -0.19 7.35
CA LYS A 6 -22.46 0.67 6.56
C LYS A 6 -21.88 2.10 6.55
N LEU A 7 -21.25 2.48 5.46
CA LEU A 7 -20.83 3.86 5.21
C LEU A 7 -22.09 4.66 4.84
N GLN A 8 -22.54 5.56 5.71
CA GLN A 8 -23.57 6.53 5.36
C GLN A 8 -22.90 7.70 4.64
N LEU A 9 -23.11 7.77 3.33
CA LEU A 9 -22.63 8.89 2.51
C LEU A 9 -23.55 10.10 2.71
N PRO A 10 -23.02 11.32 2.97
CA PRO A 10 -23.79 12.54 2.88
C PRO A 10 -24.44 12.68 1.49
N GLU A 11 -25.64 13.24 1.42
CA GLU A 11 -26.42 13.30 0.18
C GLU A 11 -25.67 13.97 -0.99
N GLU A 12 -24.96 15.06 -0.72
CA GLU A 12 -24.12 15.74 -1.72
C GLU A 12 -23.00 14.84 -2.28
N LEU A 13 -22.38 14.04 -1.41
CA LEU A 13 -21.32 13.13 -1.82
C LEU A 13 -21.88 11.92 -2.59
N TYR A 14 -23.06 11.45 -2.22
CA TYR A 14 -23.75 10.39 -2.93
C TYR A 14 -24.09 10.83 -4.37
N ILE A 15 -24.63 12.03 -4.55
CA ILE A 15 -24.93 12.61 -5.87
C ILE A 15 -23.64 12.74 -6.70
N ARG A 16 -22.58 13.27 -6.10
CA ARG A 16 -21.29 13.42 -6.79
C ARG A 16 -20.70 12.08 -7.22
N MET A 17 -20.80 11.07 -6.37
CA MET A 17 -20.33 9.71 -6.66
C MET A 17 -21.12 9.08 -7.82
N LEU A 18 -22.44 9.24 -7.84
CA LEU A 18 -23.27 8.78 -8.97
C LEU A 18 -22.86 9.44 -10.30
N GLN A 19 -22.61 10.75 -10.29
CA GLN A 19 -22.14 11.46 -11.48
C GLN A 19 -20.80 10.93 -11.98
N LEU A 20 -19.85 10.67 -11.07
CA LEU A 20 -18.55 10.08 -11.42
C LEU A 20 -18.70 8.68 -12.01
N LEU A 21 -19.53 7.83 -11.41
CA LEU A 21 -19.79 6.48 -11.93
C LEU A 21 -20.44 6.52 -13.31
N GLN A 22 -21.35 7.47 -13.57
CA GLN A 22 -21.95 7.67 -14.89
C GLN A 22 -20.91 8.13 -15.92
N HIS A 23 -19.98 9.04 -15.55
CA HIS A 23 -18.88 9.44 -16.41
C HIS A 23 -17.95 8.28 -16.72
N ILE A 24 -17.55 7.50 -15.71
CA ILE A 24 -16.73 6.30 -15.91
C ILE A 24 -17.40 5.33 -16.87
N LYS A 25 -18.70 5.07 -16.68
CA LYS A 25 -19.46 4.20 -17.58
C LYS A 25 -19.47 4.73 -19.01
N LYS A 26 -19.72 6.03 -19.20
CA LYS A 26 -19.71 6.66 -20.52
C LYS A 26 -18.34 6.54 -21.20
N GLU A 27 -17.24 6.74 -20.47
CA GLU A 27 -15.88 6.59 -21.01
C GLU A 27 -15.55 5.14 -21.38
N ILE A 28 -16.11 4.16 -20.67
CA ILE A 28 -15.96 2.74 -21.02
C ILE A 28 -16.77 2.40 -22.28
N ASP A 29 -18.03 2.89 -22.36
CA ASP A 29 -18.93 2.59 -23.47
C ASP A 29 -18.50 3.28 -24.79
N THR A 30 -17.78 4.41 -24.69
CA THR A 30 -17.28 5.20 -25.84
C THR A 30 -15.76 5.09 -26.01
N TYR A 31 -15.22 3.89 -25.86
CA TYR A 31 -13.77 3.66 -25.87
C TYR A 31 -13.05 4.32 -27.05
N GLN A 32 -12.14 5.24 -26.75
CA GLN A 32 -11.23 5.89 -27.71
C GLN A 32 -9.78 5.82 -27.21
N PRO A 33 -8.78 5.86 -28.11
CA PRO A 33 -7.38 5.98 -27.69
C PRO A 33 -7.19 7.24 -26.84
N GLY A 34 -6.77 7.07 -25.59
CA GLY A 34 -6.60 8.18 -24.61
C GLY A 34 -7.57 8.14 -23.44
N ASN A 35 -8.68 7.44 -23.51
CA ASN A 35 -9.65 7.32 -22.41
C ASN A 35 -9.06 6.72 -21.14
N VAL A 36 -7.94 5.98 -21.24
CA VAL A 36 -7.24 5.39 -20.08
C VAL A 36 -6.80 6.47 -19.09
N HIS A 37 -6.34 7.62 -19.57
CA HIS A 37 -5.94 8.72 -18.70
C HIS A 37 -7.13 9.38 -18.02
N MET A 38 -8.24 9.55 -18.76
CA MET A 38 -9.50 10.07 -18.23
C MET A 38 -10.09 9.12 -17.18
N LEU A 39 -10.14 7.83 -17.46
CA LEU A 39 -10.61 6.81 -16.51
C LEU A 39 -9.78 6.78 -15.22
N ARG A 40 -8.46 6.92 -15.34
CA ARG A 40 -7.57 7.03 -14.16
C ARG A 40 -7.88 8.27 -13.34
N ALA A 41 -8.09 9.42 -13.97
CA ALA A 41 -8.42 10.66 -13.28
C ALA A 41 -9.78 10.56 -12.54
N LEU A 42 -10.81 10.02 -13.21
CA LEU A 42 -12.13 9.82 -12.61
C LEU A 42 -12.11 8.83 -11.45
N LEU A 43 -11.37 7.72 -11.59
CA LEU A 43 -11.17 6.75 -10.50
C LEU A 43 -10.41 7.37 -9.34
N TYR A 44 -9.38 8.17 -9.62
CA TYR A 44 -8.63 8.88 -8.58
C TYR A 44 -9.53 9.87 -7.83
N GLU A 45 -10.35 10.67 -8.54
CA GLU A 45 -11.32 11.56 -7.91
C GLU A 45 -12.30 10.81 -7.01
N ALA A 46 -12.84 9.67 -7.48
CA ALA A 46 -13.75 8.84 -6.69
C ALA A 46 -13.10 8.33 -5.41
N LEU A 47 -11.86 7.82 -5.50
CA LEU A 47 -11.09 7.35 -4.35
C LEU A 47 -10.82 8.46 -3.33
N MET A 48 -10.43 9.66 -3.80
CA MET A 48 -10.18 10.80 -2.92
C MET A 48 -11.44 11.29 -2.22
N LEU A 49 -12.61 11.23 -2.89
CA LEU A 49 -13.89 11.58 -2.26
C LEU A 49 -14.30 10.56 -1.19
N LEU A 50 -14.09 9.27 -1.45
CA LEU A 50 -14.34 8.21 -0.45
C LEU A 50 -13.41 8.34 0.75
N ASP A 51 -12.13 8.61 0.53
CA ASP A 51 -11.16 8.81 1.61
C ASP A 51 -11.56 10.01 2.50
N ARG A 52 -11.91 11.14 1.90
CA ARG A 52 -12.40 12.32 2.66
C ARG A 52 -13.65 12.01 3.48
N CYS A 53 -14.58 11.22 2.93
CA CYS A 53 -15.79 10.80 3.64
C CYS A 53 -15.42 9.89 4.81
N TYR A 54 -14.56 8.92 4.57
CA TYR A 54 -14.09 7.99 5.58
C TYR A 54 -13.40 8.73 6.75
N GLN A 55 -12.52 9.68 6.46
CA GLN A 55 -11.85 10.50 7.48
C GLN A 55 -12.85 11.34 8.31
N LYS A 56 -13.86 11.94 7.66
CA LYS A 56 -14.93 12.68 8.36
C LYS A 56 -15.78 11.76 9.25
N THR A 57 -16.10 10.55 8.76
CA THR A 57 -16.89 9.57 9.53
C THR A 57 -16.09 9.06 10.74
N LEU A 58 -14.80 8.82 10.58
CA LEU A 58 -13.92 8.47 11.70
C LEU A 58 -13.83 9.59 12.73
N SER A 59 -13.74 10.84 12.30
CA SER A 59 -13.71 12.02 13.20
C SER A 59 -15.04 12.20 13.94
N ALA A 60 -16.17 11.91 13.31
CA ALA A 60 -17.50 12.01 13.91
C ALA A 60 -17.78 10.87 14.92
N ILE A 61 -17.35 9.65 14.64
CA ILE A 61 -17.49 8.49 15.55
C ILE A 61 -16.52 8.61 16.74
N GLY A 62 -15.38 9.31 16.56
CA GLY A 62 -14.36 9.52 17.60
C GLY A 62 -14.78 10.46 18.73
N ASN A 63 -15.88 11.21 18.61
CA ASN A 63 -16.33 12.15 19.62
C ASN A 63 -17.25 11.55 20.70
N GLU A 64 -17.69 10.30 20.60
CA GLU A 64 -18.63 9.74 21.60
C GLU A 64 -18.12 8.53 22.40
N THR A 65 -17.06 7.86 22.01
CA THR A 65 -16.50 6.80 22.87
C THR A 65 -15.01 6.59 22.62
N LEU A 66 -14.24 6.72 23.68
CA LEU A 66 -12.79 6.46 23.79
C LEU A 66 -11.89 7.68 23.57
N THR A 67 -11.88 8.57 24.56
CA THR A 67 -10.69 9.31 24.94
C THR A 67 -9.51 8.34 25.07
N GLY A 68 -8.61 8.30 24.10
CA GLY A 68 -7.28 7.76 24.41
C GLY A 68 -6.48 7.00 23.38
N SER A 69 -6.79 6.89 22.07
CA SER A 69 -5.81 6.14 21.25
C SER A 69 -5.78 6.33 19.73
N LYS A 70 -6.64 7.11 19.07
CA LYS A 70 -6.56 7.20 17.59
C LYS A 70 -5.81 8.43 17.04
N GLU A 71 -5.80 9.55 17.73
CA GLU A 71 -4.99 10.73 17.34
C GLU A 71 -3.49 10.51 17.60
N ASN A 72 -3.13 9.61 18.54
CA ASN A 72 -1.74 9.31 18.86
C ASN A 72 -1.09 8.25 17.93
N ASN A 73 -1.86 7.59 17.05
CA ASN A 73 -1.34 6.52 16.21
C ASN A 73 -0.75 7.03 14.89
N SER A 74 -1.20 8.18 14.38
CA SER A 74 -0.72 8.78 13.14
C SER A 74 0.80 9.02 13.13
N PRO A 75 1.41 9.61 14.19
CA PRO A 75 2.85 9.86 14.23
C PRO A 75 3.69 8.57 14.20
N TYR A 76 3.23 7.50 14.84
CA TYR A 76 3.92 6.21 14.81
C TYR A 76 3.89 5.57 13.43
N ILE A 77 2.77 5.64 12.72
CA ILE A 77 2.64 5.09 11.37
C ILE A 77 3.47 5.88 10.37
N GLU A 78 3.43 7.21 10.43
CA GLU A 78 4.27 8.06 9.56
C GLU A 78 5.76 7.77 9.78
N ARG A 79 6.17 7.67 11.04
CA ARG A 79 7.55 7.34 11.38
C ARG A 79 7.93 5.92 10.97
N PHE A 80 7.03 4.95 11.10
CA PHE A 80 7.22 3.59 10.59
C PHE A 80 7.44 3.56 9.08
N ILE A 81 6.57 4.24 8.33
CA ILE A 81 6.68 4.33 6.86
C ILE A 81 8.05 4.92 6.47
N LYS A 82 8.44 6.02 7.10
CA LYS A 82 9.73 6.69 6.86
C LYS A 82 10.91 5.77 7.20
N LEU A 83 10.89 5.13 8.37
CA LEU A 83 11.92 4.17 8.77
C LEU A 83 12.05 3.00 7.78
N VAL A 84 10.91 2.49 7.28
CA VAL A 84 10.93 1.43 6.26
C VAL A 84 11.58 1.95 4.97
N GLU A 85 11.25 3.14 4.51
CA GLU A 85 11.85 3.72 3.29
C GLU A 85 13.35 3.95 3.42
N GLU A 86 13.81 4.37 4.59
CA GLU A 86 15.24 4.60 4.87
C GLU A 86 16.04 3.30 5.01
N ASN A 87 15.44 2.22 5.55
CA ASN A 87 16.16 1.01 5.94
C ASN A 87 15.75 -0.25 5.16
N LEU A 88 14.84 -0.16 4.18
CA LEU A 88 14.26 -1.33 3.50
C LEU A 88 15.27 -2.27 2.84
N LYS A 89 16.44 -1.76 2.47
CA LYS A 89 17.49 -2.56 1.84
C LYS A 89 18.21 -3.47 2.83
N GLU A 90 18.32 -3.05 4.08
CA GLU A 90 19.12 -3.74 5.11
C GLU A 90 18.26 -4.45 6.15
N GLN A 91 17.07 -3.92 6.44
CA GLN A 91 16.27 -4.38 7.57
C GLN A 91 14.87 -4.84 7.13
N HIS A 92 14.61 -6.14 7.32
CA HIS A 92 13.33 -6.77 6.97
C HIS A 92 12.52 -7.22 8.20
N SER A 93 13.10 -7.08 9.39
CA SER A 93 12.49 -7.54 10.64
C SER A 93 11.51 -6.53 11.22
N VAL A 94 10.30 -6.97 11.56
CA VAL A 94 9.33 -6.14 12.30
C VAL A 94 9.87 -5.70 13.64
N GLN A 95 10.68 -6.56 14.30
CA GLN A 95 11.33 -6.26 15.59
C GLN A 95 12.19 -5.00 15.50
N PHE A 96 13.05 -4.90 14.47
CA PHE A 96 13.91 -3.73 14.25
C PHE A 96 13.11 -2.43 14.26
N TYR A 97 12.01 -2.36 13.49
CA TYR A 97 11.17 -1.16 13.39
C TYR A 97 10.43 -0.87 14.69
N ALA A 98 9.97 -1.91 15.39
CA ALA A 98 9.33 -1.76 16.69
C ALA A 98 10.31 -1.19 17.73
N ASP A 99 11.56 -1.67 17.75
CA ASP A 99 12.61 -1.16 18.62
C ASP A 99 12.96 0.31 18.33
N CYS A 100 13.07 0.69 17.05
CA CYS A 100 13.29 2.07 16.63
C CYS A 100 12.15 3.01 17.08
N LEU A 101 10.94 2.48 17.19
CA LEU A 101 9.75 3.22 17.64
C LEU A 101 9.51 3.14 19.14
N CYS A 102 10.35 2.38 19.89
CA CYS A 102 10.19 2.11 21.30
C CYS A 102 8.81 1.49 21.66
N ILE A 103 8.30 0.60 20.81
CA ILE A 103 7.04 -0.11 21.00
C ILE A 103 7.22 -1.62 20.78
N THR A 104 6.22 -2.40 21.16
CA THR A 104 6.26 -3.86 20.92
C THR A 104 5.90 -4.20 19.46
N PRO A 105 6.44 -5.32 18.89
CA PRO A 105 6.05 -5.77 17.55
C PRO A 105 4.57 -6.05 17.40
N ASN A 106 3.90 -6.54 18.44
CA ASN A 106 2.45 -6.75 18.43
C ASN A 106 1.69 -5.43 18.29
N TYR A 107 2.06 -4.43 19.09
CA TYR A 107 1.45 -3.11 19.01
C TYR A 107 1.71 -2.45 17.65
N LEU A 108 2.95 -2.57 17.11
CA LEU A 108 3.24 -2.11 15.75
C LEU A 108 2.34 -2.79 14.70
N ASN A 109 2.14 -4.11 14.80
CA ASN A 109 1.24 -4.84 13.89
C ASN A 109 -0.20 -4.36 13.99
N GLU A 110 -0.72 -4.12 15.20
CA GLU A 110 -2.06 -3.58 15.42
C GLU A 110 -2.22 -2.19 14.80
N LEU A 111 -1.22 -1.30 15.02
CA LEU A 111 -1.19 0.03 14.42
C LEU A 111 -1.18 -0.02 12.88
N VAL A 112 -0.28 -0.81 12.31
CA VAL A 112 -0.15 -0.96 10.85
C VAL A 112 -1.44 -1.54 10.28
N HIS A 113 -2.02 -2.53 10.95
CA HIS A 113 -3.27 -3.15 10.49
C HIS A 113 -4.45 -2.17 10.54
N SER A 114 -4.55 -1.35 11.59
CA SER A 114 -5.64 -0.40 11.75
C SER A 114 -5.65 0.74 10.71
N VAL A 115 -4.46 1.12 10.21
CA VAL A 115 -4.31 2.26 9.29
C VAL A 115 -4.04 1.82 7.85
N LEU A 116 -3.20 0.79 7.66
CA LEU A 116 -2.76 0.33 6.34
C LEU A 116 -3.44 -0.98 5.89
N TYR A 117 -4.34 -1.54 6.70
CA TYR A 117 -5.11 -2.76 6.43
C TYR A 117 -4.24 -3.96 6.02
N THR A 118 -3.00 -4.00 6.52
CA THR A 118 -2.02 -5.07 6.26
C THR A 118 -1.13 -5.29 7.49
N SER A 119 -0.45 -6.42 7.59
CA SER A 119 0.53 -6.62 8.66
C SER A 119 1.82 -5.83 8.40
N ALA A 120 2.53 -5.44 9.47
CA ALA A 120 3.83 -4.76 9.35
C ALA A 120 4.83 -5.58 8.51
N LYS A 121 4.86 -6.90 8.71
CA LYS A 121 5.68 -7.83 7.91
C LYS A 121 5.34 -7.79 6.43
N GLN A 122 4.06 -7.79 6.08
CA GLN A 122 3.62 -7.74 4.69
C GLN A 122 3.92 -6.38 4.07
N TYR A 123 3.74 -5.30 4.82
CA TYR A 123 4.08 -3.95 4.35
C TYR A 123 5.56 -3.83 3.99
N ILE A 124 6.46 -4.24 4.90
CA ILE A 124 7.92 -4.25 4.67
C ILE A 124 8.25 -5.09 3.44
N ARG A 125 7.71 -6.33 3.37
CA ARG A 125 7.93 -7.23 2.24
C ARG A 125 7.48 -6.62 0.91
N ASN A 126 6.33 -5.96 0.87
CA ASN A 126 5.82 -5.30 -0.33
C ASN A 126 6.79 -4.19 -0.79
N LYS A 127 7.30 -3.38 0.14
CA LYS A 127 8.27 -2.31 -0.17
C LYS A 127 9.58 -2.88 -0.73
N VAL A 128 10.13 -3.93 -0.11
CA VAL A 128 11.34 -4.62 -0.59
C VAL A 128 11.14 -5.22 -1.98
N MET A 129 10.00 -5.87 -2.23
CA MET A 129 9.69 -6.43 -3.56
C MET A 129 9.46 -5.37 -4.63
N ASN A 130 8.89 -4.22 -4.25
CA ASN A 130 8.77 -3.09 -5.17
C ASN A 130 10.12 -2.50 -5.55
N GLU A 131 11.06 -2.43 -4.61
CA GLU A 131 12.43 -2.01 -4.92
C GLU A 131 13.14 -3.02 -5.82
N ALA A 132 12.99 -4.33 -5.57
CA ALA A 132 13.49 -5.37 -6.45
C ALA A 132 12.93 -5.25 -7.89
N ARG A 133 11.64 -4.93 -8.03
CA ARG A 133 11.02 -4.69 -9.35
C ARG A 133 11.66 -3.53 -10.07
N LYS A 134 11.92 -2.41 -9.37
CA LYS A 134 12.59 -1.23 -9.96
C LYS A 134 13.99 -1.58 -10.45
N LEU A 135 14.80 -2.24 -9.61
CA LEU A 135 16.14 -2.65 -9.99
C LEU A 135 16.13 -3.59 -11.20
N LEU A 136 15.20 -4.55 -11.25
CA LEU A 136 15.07 -5.46 -12.38
C LEU A 136 14.59 -4.79 -13.66
N ALA A 137 13.72 -3.78 -13.57
CA ALA A 137 13.14 -3.09 -14.73
C ALA A 137 14.08 -2.04 -15.33
N TYR A 138 14.84 -1.34 -14.48
CA TYR A 138 15.57 -0.15 -14.91
C TYR A 138 17.10 -0.29 -14.84
N THR A 139 17.62 -1.46 -14.46
CA THR A 139 19.08 -1.70 -14.39
C THR A 139 19.46 -3.08 -14.92
N ASP A 140 20.72 -3.22 -15.34
CA ASP A 140 21.31 -4.50 -15.78
C ASP A 140 22.01 -5.26 -14.64
N ILE A 141 21.84 -4.81 -13.39
CA ILE A 141 22.46 -5.44 -12.22
C ILE A 141 22.07 -6.92 -12.15
N PRO A 142 23.03 -7.85 -12.00
CA PRO A 142 22.76 -9.27 -11.90
C PRO A 142 21.75 -9.59 -10.77
N VAL A 143 20.90 -10.60 -10.98
CA VAL A 143 19.90 -11.03 -9.99
C VAL A 143 20.55 -11.38 -8.64
N SER A 144 21.76 -11.94 -8.67
CA SER A 144 22.54 -12.25 -7.46
C SER A 144 22.94 -10.99 -6.69
N GLU A 145 23.36 -9.95 -7.39
CA GLU A 145 23.74 -8.68 -6.77
C GLU A 145 22.51 -7.92 -6.22
N ILE A 146 21.36 -7.98 -6.93
CA ILE A 146 20.10 -7.45 -6.41
C ILE A 146 19.71 -8.16 -5.11
N ALA A 147 19.83 -9.50 -5.06
CA ALA A 147 19.53 -10.25 -3.85
C ALA A 147 20.45 -9.84 -2.68
N LEU A 148 21.74 -9.64 -2.95
CA LEU A 148 22.71 -9.17 -1.94
C LEU A 148 22.44 -7.73 -1.50
N SER A 149 22.17 -6.82 -2.44
CA SER A 149 21.89 -5.40 -2.14
C SER A 149 20.60 -5.20 -1.33
N LEU A 150 19.68 -6.15 -1.43
CA LEU A 150 18.43 -6.19 -0.65
C LEU A 150 18.54 -7.13 0.56
N HIS A 151 19.75 -7.47 1.02
CA HIS A 151 20.04 -8.27 2.22
C HIS A 151 19.28 -9.60 2.33
N PHE A 152 19.06 -10.28 1.20
CA PHE A 152 18.56 -11.65 1.24
C PHE A 152 19.68 -12.61 1.62
N SER A 153 19.39 -13.54 2.53
CA SER A 153 20.36 -14.55 2.99
C SER A 153 20.91 -15.45 1.88
N THR A 154 20.12 -15.69 0.84
CA THR A 154 20.55 -16.44 -0.35
C THR A 154 19.80 -15.95 -1.60
N VAL A 155 20.46 -16.07 -2.75
CA VAL A 155 19.85 -15.77 -4.07
C VAL A 155 18.62 -16.66 -4.32
N SER A 156 18.67 -17.92 -3.94
CA SER A 156 17.57 -18.87 -4.07
C SER A 156 16.35 -18.46 -3.26
N TYR A 157 16.56 -17.94 -2.04
CA TYR A 157 15.47 -17.43 -1.22
C TYR A 157 14.86 -16.16 -1.81
N PHE A 158 15.66 -15.24 -2.36
CA PHE A 158 15.19 -14.08 -3.09
C PHE A 158 14.32 -14.49 -4.28
N ILE A 159 14.82 -15.38 -5.17
CA ILE A 159 14.09 -15.83 -6.36
C ILE A 159 12.72 -16.42 -5.98
N ARG A 160 12.68 -17.29 -4.97
CA ARG A 160 11.43 -17.88 -4.47
C ARG A 160 10.48 -16.83 -3.90
N SER A 161 11.00 -15.92 -3.08
CA SER A 161 10.21 -14.83 -2.47
C SER A 161 9.65 -13.87 -3.51
N PHE A 162 10.45 -13.50 -4.50
CA PHE A 162 10.04 -12.65 -5.61
C PHE A 162 8.96 -13.32 -6.46
N ARG A 163 9.15 -14.61 -6.81
CA ARG A 163 8.14 -15.38 -7.56
C ARG A 163 6.83 -15.52 -6.77
N GLN A 164 6.90 -15.78 -5.49
CA GLN A 164 5.70 -15.87 -4.63
C GLN A 164 4.93 -14.54 -4.60
N HIS A 165 5.64 -13.41 -4.65
CA HIS A 165 5.02 -12.08 -4.58
C HIS A 165 4.51 -11.58 -5.94
N THR A 166 5.21 -11.88 -7.04
CA THR A 166 4.94 -11.34 -8.37
C THR A 166 4.33 -12.33 -9.35
N GLY A 167 4.31 -13.62 -9.00
CA GLY A 167 3.94 -14.73 -9.91
C GLY A 167 5.04 -15.12 -10.89
N LYS A 168 6.14 -14.36 -11.02
CA LYS A 168 7.20 -14.55 -12.02
C LYS A 168 8.58 -14.62 -11.38
N THR A 169 9.51 -15.33 -12.03
CA THR A 169 10.91 -15.28 -11.59
C THR A 169 11.52 -13.92 -11.91
N PRO A 170 12.56 -13.46 -11.18
CA PRO A 170 13.24 -12.19 -11.48
C PRO A 170 13.75 -12.11 -12.92
N PHE A 171 14.27 -13.21 -13.48
CA PHE A 171 14.74 -13.27 -14.86
C PHE A 171 13.60 -13.04 -15.86
N ASN A 172 12.48 -13.74 -15.71
CA ASN A 172 11.32 -13.56 -16.60
C ASN A 172 10.72 -12.17 -16.46
N TYR A 173 10.69 -11.62 -15.24
CA TYR A 173 10.21 -10.27 -14.99
C TYR A 173 11.07 -9.25 -15.74
N ARG A 174 12.41 -9.33 -15.63
CA ARG A 174 13.34 -8.45 -16.36
C ARG A 174 13.11 -8.50 -17.85
N ARG A 175 13.10 -9.70 -18.43
CA ARG A 175 12.91 -9.89 -19.89
C ARG A 175 11.63 -9.28 -20.44
N GLU A 176 10.58 -9.21 -19.62
CA GLU A 176 9.31 -8.58 -20.02
C GLU A 176 9.30 -7.05 -19.88
N GLN A 177 10.15 -6.51 -19.03
CA GLN A 177 10.22 -5.08 -18.79
C GLN A 177 11.26 -4.37 -19.67
N GLN A 178 12.27 -5.10 -20.11
CA GLN A 178 13.32 -4.62 -21.00
C GLN A 178 13.11 -5.30 -22.36
N PRO A 179 12.54 -4.60 -23.36
CA PRO A 179 12.32 -5.15 -24.71
C PRO A 179 13.63 -5.36 -25.47
#